data_23bae587f023b51ac86e8b94720c3b34
#
_entry.id   23bae587f023b51ac86e8b94720c3b34
#
_cell.length_a   1.000
_cell.length_b   1.000
_cell.length_c   1.000
_cell.angle_alpha   90.00
_cell.angle_beta   90.00
_cell.angle_gamma   90.00
#
_symmetry.space_group_name_H-M   'P 1'
#
loop_
_entity.id
_entity.type
_entity.pdbx_description
1 polymer ?
#
loop_
_entity_poly.entity_id
_entity_poly.type
_entity_poly.pdbx_seq_one_letter_code
_entity_poly.pdbx_strand_id
1 'polypeptide(L)'
;MPEIQIDLVELRKLDLTFPYFSKEEIMKCFDIKDTAYDKYRKMFKEKVKDKHYPSICFLKMGTKEFFNVYAWLHFSSNFEYYQDKRLEKKIVRFTKKTVEEFKEIGVA
;
A
#
# COMPACT_ATOMS: atom_id res chain seq x y z
N MET A 1 -6.05 -6.42 -18.54
CA MET A 1 -6.12 -7.07 -17.23
C MET A 1 -7.56 -7.08 -16.75
N PRO A 2 -8.09 -8.23 -16.39
CA PRO A 2 -9.46 -8.24 -15.86
C PRO A 2 -9.50 -7.38 -14.60
N GLU A 3 -10.52 -6.58 -14.48
CA GLU A 3 -10.71 -5.79 -13.28
C GLU A 3 -11.03 -6.73 -12.13
N ILE A 4 -10.31 -6.54 -11.04
CA ILE A 4 -10.61 -7.25 -9.82
C ILE A 4 -11.69 -6.43 -9.11
N GLN A 5 -12.90 -6.95 -9.10
CA GLN A 5 -14.00 -6.33 -8.39
C GLN A 5 -14.02 -6.88 -6.97
N ILE A 6 -13.67 -6.03 -6.03
CA ILE A 6 -13.72 -6.39 -4.62
C ILE A 6 -14.83 -5.58 -3.97
N ASP A 7 -15.79 -6.26 -3.38
CA ASP A 7 -16.85 -5.61 -2.63
C ASP A 7 -16.35 -5.33 -1.21
N LEU A 8 -15.90 -4.10 -1.00
CA LEU A 8 -15.36 -3.70 0.29
C LEU A 8 -16.42 -3.66 1.39
N VAL A 9 -17.70 -3.46 1.00
CA VAL A 9 -18.79 -3.49 1.98
C VAL A 9 -18.94 -4.91 2.52
N GLU A 10 -18.91 -5.91 1.65
CA GLU A 10 -18.97 -7.30 2.06
C GLU A 10 -17.77 -7.71 2.89
N LEU A 11 -16.58 -7.25 2.50
CA LEU A 11 -15.36 -7.50 3.27
C LEU A 11 -15.47 -6.93 4.68
N ARG A 12 -16.04 -5.72 4.82
CA ARG A 12 -16.25 -5.10 6.12
C ARG A 12 -17.23 -5.86 6.97
N LYS A 13 -18.32 -6.33 6.39
CA LYS A 13 -19.32 -7.14 7.10
C LYS A 13 -18.71 -8.42 7.64
N LEU A 14 -17.77 -9.00 6.89
CA LEU A 14 -17.07 -10.22 7.28
C LEU A 14 -15.82 -9.94 8.13
N ASP A 15 -15.60 -8.67 8.48
CA ASP A 15 -14.41 -8.23 9.22
C ASP A 15 -13.10 -8.60 8.50
N LEU A 16 -13.13 -8.51 7.18
CA LEU A 16 -11.99 -8.86 6.32
C LEU A 16 -11.40 -7.65 5.59
N THR A 17 -11.52 -6.44 6.17
CA THR A 17 -10.92 -5.25 5.58
C THR A 17 -9.41 -5.23 5.71
N PHE A 18 -8.88 -5.82 6.76
CA PHE A 18 -7.44 -6.04 6.84
C PHE A 18 -7.03 -7.03 5.74
N PRO A 19 -5.95 -6.80 5.01
CA PRO A 19 -4.87 -5.83 5.26
C PRO A 19 -4.97 -4.51 4.49
N TYR A 20 -6.13 -3.96 4.32
CA TYR A 20 -6.33 -2.69 3.60
C TYR A 20 -6.66 -1.58 4.58
N PHE A 21 -5.97 -0.45 4.41
CA PHE A 21 -6.18 0.75 5.22
C PHE A 21 -6.71 1.88 4.36
N SER A 22 -7.65 2.65 4.92
CA SER A 22 -8.15 3.88 4.31
C SER A 22 -7.16 5.02 4.54
N LYS A 23 -7.45 6.19 3.95
CA LYS A 23 -6.66 7.41 4.17
C LYS A 23 -6.52 7.72 5.66
N GLU A 24 -7.63 7.72 6.38
CA GLU A 24 -7.66 8.05 7.80
C GLU A 24 -6.82 7.08 8.62
N GLU A 25 -6.93 5.79 8.31
CA GLU A 25 -6.16 4.76 9.00
C GLU A 25 -4.67 4.89 8.71
N ILE A 26 -4.29 5.18 7.45
CA ILE A 26 -2.89 5.41 7.07
C ILE A 26 -2.32 6.60 7.83
N MET A 27 -3.05 7.72 7.84
CA MET A 27 -2.60 8.94 8.52
C MET A 27 -2.43 8.72 10.01
N LYS A 28 -3.35 8.00 10.63
CA LYS A 28 -3.31 7.72 12.05
C LYS A 28 -2.20 6.74 12.42
N CYS A 29 -2.11 5.63 11.70
CA CYS A 29 -1.16 4.56 12.03
C CYS A 29 0.29 4.95 11.75
N PHE A 30 0.52 5.78 10.71
CA PHE A 30 1.86 6.21 10.33
C PHE A 30 2.19 7.62 10.81
N ASP A 31 1.26 8.26 11.52
CA ASP A 31 1.44 9.61 12.07
C ASP A 31 1.87 10.62 11.02
N ILE A 32 1.16 10.64 9.91
CA ILE A 32 1.43 11.59 8.82
C ILE A 32 0.24 12.52 8.60
N LYS A 33 0.52 13.74 8.16
CA LYS A 33 -0.50 14.76 7.91
C LYS A 33 -0.86 14.80 6.41
N ASP A 34 -1.90 15.55 6.07
CA ASP A 34 -2.45 15.62 4.72
C ASP A 34 -1.39 15.85 3.64
N THR A 35 -0.47 16.80 3.86
CA THR A 35 0.54 17.15 2.86
C THR A 35 1.48 15.98 2.58
N ALA A 36 1.96 15.33 3.63
CA ALA A 36 2.82 14.15 3.50
C ALA A 36 2.05 12.97 2.88
N TYR A 37 0.79 12.79 3.32
CA TYR A 37 -0.05 11.74 2.77
C TYR A 37 -0.23 11.90 1.25
N ASP A 38 -0.55 13.11 0.79
CA ASP A 38 -0.73 13.37 -0.64
C ASP A 38 0.53 13.07 -1.44
N LYS A 39 1.68 13.43 -0.91
CA LYS A 39 2.98 13.14 -1.55
C LYS A 39 3.21 11.63 -1.67
N TYR A 40 3.02 10.91 -0.58
CA TYR A 40 3.21 9.46 -0.55
C TYR A 40 2.19 8.74 -1.42
N ARG A 41 0.94 9.18 -1.39
CA ARG A 41 -0.13 8.61 -2.20
C ARG A 41 0.20 8.69 -3.69
N LYS A 42 0.60 9.86 -4.15
CA LYS A 42 0.93 10.06 -5.57
C LYS A 42 2.07 9.14 -6.00
N MET A 43 3.10 9.08 -5.21
CA MET A 43 4.26 8.23 -5.53
C MET A 43 3.90 6.75 -5.45
N PHE A 44 3.12 6.34 -4.46
CA PHE A 44 2.68 4.96 -4.34
C PHE A 44 1.86 4.53 -5.55
N LYS A 45 0.95 5.37 -6.00
CA LYS A 45 0.15 5.10 -7.20
C LYS A 45 1.02 4.94 -8.44
N GLU A 46 2.07 5.76 -8.57
CA GLU A 46 3.02 5.62 -9.66
C GLU A 46 3.75 4.28 -9.60
N LYS A 47 4.15 3.85 -8.40
CA LYS A 47 4.85 2.57 -8.24
C LYS A 47 3.94 1.38 -8.51
N VAL A 48 2.65 1.48 -8.20
CA VAL A 48 1.68 0.47 -8.60
C VAL A 48 1.54 0.44 -10.11
N LYS A 49 1.46 1.60 -10.75
CA LYS A 49 1.38 1.70 -12.21
C LYS A 49 2.62 1.13 -12.89
N ASP A 50 3.79 1.35 -12.30
CA ASP A 50 5.07 0.86 -12.81
C ASP A 50 5.33 -0.61 -12.45
N LYS A 51 4.35 -1.27 -11.83
CA LYS A 51 4.39 -2.68 -11.46
C LYS A 51 5.41 -3.04 -10.38
N HIS A 52 5.83 -2.08 -9.58
CA HIS A 52 6.61 -2.37 -8.37
C HIS A 52 5.73 -3.07 -7.33
N TYR A 53 4.44 -2.82 -7.37
CA TYR A 53 3.46 -3.46 -6.50
C TYR A 53 2.30 -4.00 -7.35
N PRO A 54 1.70 -5.14 -6.97
CA PRO A 54 0.51 -5.64 -7.65
C PRO A 54 -0.61 -4.61 -7.67
N SER A 55 -1.41 -4.62 -8.71
CA SER A 55 -2.50 -3.65 -8.87
C SER A 55 -3.52 -3.71 -7.74
N ILE A 56 -3.70 -4.87 -7.11
CA ILE A 56 -4.64 -5.01 -6.00
C ILE A 56 -4.16 -4.33 -4.72
N CYS A 57 -2.92 -3.85 -4.67
CA CYS A 57 -2.41 -3.14 -3.50
C CYS A 57 -3.04 -1.76 -3.34
N PHE A 58 -3.66 -1.24 -4.39
CA PHE A 58 -4.40 0.02 -4.35
C PHE A 58 -5.81 -0.23 -4.88
N LEU A 59 -6.80 0.00 -4.03
CA LEU A 59 -8.20 -0.20 -4.39
C LEU A 59 -8.95 1.11 -4.26
N LYS A 60 -9.84 1.37 -5.20
CA LYS A 60 -10.68 2.56 -5.17
C LYS A 60 -12.14 2.14 -5.29
N MET A 61 -12.97 2.63 -4.38
CA MET A 61 -14.41 2.43 -4.42
C MET A 61 -15.10 3.77 -4.27
N GLY A 62 -15.68 4.27 -5.36
CA GLY A 62 -16.26 5.61 -5.37
C GLY A 62 -15.18 6.65 -5.10
N THR A 63 -15.35 7.44 -4.06
CA THR A 63 -14.38 8.46 -3.64
C THR A 63 -13.38 7.94 -2.62
N LYS A 64 -13.57 6.74 -2.11
CA LYS A 64 -12.67 6.16 -1.09
C LYS A 64 -11.56 5.34 -1.73
N GLU A 65 -10.38 5.45 -1.14
CA GLU A 65 -9.19 4.73 -1.58
C GLU A 65 -8.67 3.89 -0.43
N PHE A 66 -8.17 2.68 -0.77
CA PHE A 66 -7.65 1.75 0.21
C PHE A 66 -6.29 1.25 -0.25
N PHE A 67 -5.39 1.08 0.70
CA PHE A 67 -4.01 0.68 0.44
C PHE A 67 -3.71 -0.61 1.16
N ASN A 68 -3.07 -1.55 0.47
CA ASN A 68 -2.58 -2.76 1.12
C ASN A 68 -1.51 -2.35 2.13
N VAL A 69 -1.67 -2.73 3.39
CA VAL A 69 -0.78 -2.29 4.46
C VAL A 69 0.65 -2.81 4.27
N TYR A 70 0.80 -4.02 3.76
CA TYR A 70 2.14 -4.59 3.55
C TYR A 70 2.88 -3.86 2.44
N ALA A 71 2.18 -3.57 1.34
CA ALA A 71 2.75 -2.79 0.25
C ALA A 71 3.10 -1.38 0.71
N TRP A 72 2.24 -0.76 1.51
CA TRP A 72 2.50 0.57 2.05
C TRP A 72 3.72 0.57 2.97
N LEU A 73 3.86 -0.44 3.82
CA LEU A 73 5.02 -0.57 4.69
C LEU A 73 6.31 -0.72 3.88
N HIS A 74 6.28 -1.55 2.86
CA HIS A 74 7.42 -1.73 1.98
C HIS A 74 7.78 -0.42 1.28
N PHE A 75 6.76 0.26 0.75
CA PHE A 75 6.94 1.55 0.09
C PHE A 75 7.52 2.59 1.03
N SER A 76 6.94 2.72 2.23
CA SER A 76 7.39 3.69 3.22
C SER A 76 8.82 3.43 3.67
N SER A 77 9.18 2.18 3.87
CA SER A 77 10.53 1.77 4.28
C SER A 77 11.58 2.08 3.22
N ASN A 78 11.17 2.09 1.95
CA ASN A 78 12.09 2.34 0.83
C ASN A 78 11.85 3.69 0.17
N PHE A 79 11.12 4.58 0.83
CA PHE A 79 10.71 5.85 0.24
C PHE A 79 11.91 6.68 -0.26
N GLU A 80 12.95 6.76 0.53
CA GLU A 80 14.15 7.50 0.15
C GLU A 80 14.81 6.94 -1.10
N TYR A 81 14.85 5.61 -1.22
CA TYR A 81 15.41 4.95 -2.40
C TYR A 81 14.58 5.23 -3.65
N TYR A 82 13.26 5.30 -3.51
CA TYR A 82 12.39 5.61 -4.64
C TYR A 82 12.53 7.05 -5.13
N GLN A 83 13.07 7.94 -4.32
CA GLN A 83 13.30 9.32 -4.70
C GLN A 83 14.56 9.50 -5.56
N ASP A 84 15.45 8.52 -5.56
CA ASP A 84 16.68 8.55 -6.34
C ASP A 84 16.76 7.30 -7.21
N LYS A 85 16.66 7.48 -8.53
CA LYS A 85 16.68 6.37 -9.49
C LYS A 85 17.92 5.49 -9.36
N ARG A 86 19.06 6.07 -8.94
CA ARG A 86 20.30 5.30 -8.75
C ARG A 86 20.21 4.35 -7.59
N LEU A 87 19.42 4.70 -6.57
CA LEU A 87 19.23 3.89 -5.38
C LEU A 87 18.05 2.93 -5.50
N GLU A 88 17.13 3.20 -6.43
CA GLU A 88 15.93 2.37 -6.62
C GLU A 88 16.28 0.90 -6.91
N LYS A 89 17.40 0.67 -7.58
CA LYS A 89 17.87 -0.68 -7.88
C LYS A 89 18.24 -1.51 -6.65
N LYS A 90 18.47 -0.85 -5.52
CA LYS A 90 18.82 -1.51 -4.27
C LYS A 90 17.61 -2.00 -3.49
N ILE A 91 16.41 -1.61 -3.91
CA ILE A 91 15.18 -1.98 -3.23
C ILE A 91 14.89 -3.47 -3.47
N VAL A 92 14.68 -4.20 -2.40
CA VAL A 92 14.24 -5.59 -2.49
C VAL A 92 12.80 -5.60 -2.99
N ARG A 93 12.55 -6.35 -4.04
CA ARG A 93 11.24 -6.37 -4.68
C ARG A 93 10.15 -6.85 -3.73
N PHE A 94 9.00 -6.18 -3.78
CA PHE A 94 7.84 -6.61 -3.01
C PHE A 94 7.28 -7.91 -3.59
N THR A 95 7.25 -8.96 -2.76
CA THR A 95 6.79 -10.29 -3.14
C THR A 95 5.95 -10.87 -2.01
N LYS A 96 5.37 -12.03 -2.25
CA LYS A 96 4.66 -12.79 -1.22
C LYS A 96 5.55 -13.04 0.01
N LYS A 97 6.83 -13.27 -0.20
CA LYS A 97 7.79 -13.46 0.87
C LYS A 97 7.87 -12.23 1.77
N THR A 98 7.85 -11.03 1.19
CA THR A 98 7.84 -9.78 1.94
C THR A 98 6.62 -9.69 2.86
N VAL A 99 5.47 -10.06 2.34
CA VAL A 99 4.22 -10.09 3.12
C VAL A 99 4.35 -11.03 4.32
N GLU A 100 4.89 -12.21 4.09
CA GLU A 100 5.08 -13.20 5.16
C GLU A 100 6.06 -12.72 6.23
N GLU A 101 7.12 -12.05 5.82
CA GLU A 101 8.08 -11.47 6.76
C GLU A 101 7.41 -10.42 7.65
N PHE A 102 6.57 -9.56 7.09
CA PHE A 102 5.83 -8.58 7.89
C PHE A 102 4.86 -9.24 8.86
N LYS A 103 4.23 -10.33 8.45
CA LYS A 103 3.35 -11.08 9.35
C LYS A 103 4.10 -11.67 10.54
N GLU A 104 5.30 -12.19 10.30
CA GLU A 104 6.13 -12.78 11.34
C GLU A 104 6.53 -11.77 12.42
N ILE A 105 6.74 -10.52 12.05
CA ILE A 105 7.10 -9.49 13.02
C ILE A 105 5.88 -8.82 13.66
N GLY A 106 4.69 -9.37 13.44
CA GLY A 106 3.49 -8.94 14.13
C GLY A 106 2.77 -7.74 13.52
N VAL A 107 2.99 -7.46 12.26
CA VAL A 107 2.30 -6.37 11.55
C VAL A 107 0.86 -6.75 11.22
N ALA A 108 0.59 -8.02 11.07
CA ALA A 108 -0.74 -8.51 10.73
C ALA A 108 -1.60 -8.71 11.97
#